data_8aba9e8072839a5726063e01c48c5a42
#
_entry.id   8aba9e8072839a5726063e01c48c5a42
#
_cell.length_a   1.000
_cell.length_b   1.000
_cell.length_c   1.000
_cell.angle_alpha   90.00
_cell.angle_beta   90.00
_cell.angle_gamma   90.00
#
_symmetry.space_group_name_H-M   'P 1'
#
loop_
_entity.id
_entity.type
_entity.pdbx_description
1 polymer ?
#
loop_
_entity_poly.entity_id
_entity_poly.type
_entity_poly.pdbx_seq_one_letter_code
_entity_poly.pdbx_strand_id
1 'polypeptide(L)'
;MKYFEQNLKAMLSNLLILFSLYEGVFGHQAFAKVRVIDGDTIRLEGKLVRLSGIDAPEKSQICLNEIKKTYPCGRVATDQLVRLLFKFKPNIVKCDYTGLDRYGRLIGNCSIGEIFINSWMVKNGWAMAYVRYSDRFIGEELQAKLEKRGMWTGRFIEPWKWRKGVRLDLEDKPLAEGCSIKGNISSRGEKIYHLPSGQHYNGTKISKFKGEKWFCSEHEAKTAGWRKSKK
;
A
#
# COMPACT_ATOMS: atom_id res chain seq x y z
N MET A 1 63.35 -0.19 -43.28
CA MET A 1 62.97 -0.05 -41.85
C MET A 1 62.03 1.14 -41.62
N LYS A 2 62.24 2.33 -42.15
CA LYS A 2 61.38 3.50 -41.92
C LYS A 2 59.95 3.38 -42.49
N TYR A 3 59.69 2.63 -43.54
CA TYR A 3 58.37 2.43 -44.16
C TYR A 3 57.45 1.51 -43.35
N PHE A 4 58.02 0.59 -42.57
CA PHE A 4 57.28 -0.33 -41.75
C PHE A 4 56.75 0.33 -40.46
N GLU A 5 57.51 1.24 -39.86
CA GLU A 5 57.11 2.01 -38.68
C GLU A 5 55.99 3.02 -38.94
N GLN A 6 55.96 3.65 -40.13
CA GLN A 6 54.91 4.60 -40.49
C GLN A 6 53.55 3.92 -40.66
N ASN A 7 53.53 2.74 -41.28
CA ASN A 7 52.28 1.97 -41.45
C ASN A 7 51.73 1.42 -40.14
N LEU A 8 52.61 1.05 -39.18
CA LEU A 8 52.19 0.56 -37.87
C LEU A 8 51.59 1.67 -37.03
N LYS A 9 52.12 2.91 -37.08
CA LYS A 9 51.53 4.06 -36.39
C LYS A 9 50.19 4.48 -36.94
N ALA A 10 50.01 4.43 -38.29
CA ALA A 10 48.72 4.72 -38.93
C ALA A 10 47.66 3.65 -38.58
N MET A 11 48.03 2.37 -38.51
CA MET A 11 47.10 1.32 -38.09
C MET A 11 46.68 1.43 -36.61
N LEU A 12 47.61 1.78 -35.72
CA LEU A 12 47.33 1.97 -34.29
C LEU A 12 46.47 3.22 -34.04
N SER A 13 46.69 4.30 -34.83
CA SER A 13 45.89 5.52 -34.75
C SER A 13 44.44 5.30 -35.19
N ASN A 14 44.20 4.52 -36.26
CA ASN A 14 42.87 4.17 -36.74
C ASN A 14 42.13 3.19 -35.78
N LEU A 15 42.85 2.31 -35.07
CA LEU A 15 42.29 1.41 -34.07
C LEU A 15 41.84 2.18 -32.82
N LEU A 16 42.56 3.22 -32.41
CA LEU A 16 42.20 4.09 -31.29
C LEU A 16 40.98 4.96 -31.59
N ILE A 17 40.80 5.41 -32.84
CA ILE A 17 39.64 6.20 -33.27
C ILE A 17 38.38 5.33 -33.33
N LEU A 18 38.49 4.06 -33.72
CA LEU A 18 37.37 3.12 -33.71
C LEU A 18 36.94 2.72 -32.30
N PHE A 19 37.85 2.71 -31.32
CA PHE A 19 37.52 2.40 -29.92
C PHE A 19 36.84 3.58 -29.22
N SER A 20 37.10 4.82 -29.60
CA SER A 20 36.47 6.01 -29.00
C SER A 20 35.05 6.28 -29.52
N LEU A 21 34.64 5.65 -30.62
CA LEU A 21 33.26 5.75 -31.14
C LEU A 21 32.30 4.68 -30.57
N TYR A 22 32.79 3.74 -29.76
CA TYR A 22 31.97 2.68 -29.15
C TYR A 22 31.51 2.99 -27.72
N GLU A 23 31.94 4.08 -27.11
CA GLU A 23 31.52 4.51 -25.77
C GLU A 23 30.19 5.29 -25.72
N GLY A 24 29.48 5.39 -26.84
CA GLY A 24 28.34 6.31 -27.01
C GLY A 24 26.94 5.73 -26.91
N VAL A 25 26.69 4.46 -26.57
CA VAL A 25 25.31 3.91 -26.54
C VAL A 25 25.04 2.96 -25.36
N PHE A 26 25.67 3.13 -24.22
CA PHE A 26 25.05 2.69 -22.99
C PHE A 26 24.15 3.81 -22.50
N GLY A 27 22.99 3.95 -23.17
CA GLY A 27 21.92 4.74 -22.63
C GLY A 27 21.62 4.21 -21.22
N HIS A 28 21.84 5.04 -20.21
CA HIS A 28 21.37 4.80 -18.87
C HIS A 28 19.86 4.61 -18.97
N GLN A 29 19.39 3.37 -19.10
CA GLN A 29 18.00 3.08 -18.87
C GLN A 29 17.73 3.42 -17.42
N ALA A 30 17.22 4.63 -17.19
CA ALA A 30 16.70 5.03 -15.91
C ALA A 30 15.54 4.07 -15.60
N PHE A 31 15.82 3.05 -14.78
CA PHE A 31 14.79 2.15 -14.32
C PHE A 31 13.71 2.98 -13.63
N ALA A 32 12.48 2.88 -14.13
CA ALA A 32 11.35 3.59 -13.57
C ALA A 32 11.29 3.35 -12.06
N LYS A 33 11.51 4.41 -11.28
CA LYS A 33 11.57 4.33 -9.81
C LYS A 33 10.16 4.11 -9.28
N VAL A 34 9.81 2.85 -9.04
CA VAL A 34 8.55 2.49 -8.42
C VAL A 34 8.69 2.42 -6.89
N ARG A 35 7.73 3.00 -6.16
CA ARG A 35 7.61 2.92 -4.71
C ARG A 35 6.17 2.55 -4.34
N VAL A 36 6.00 1.50 -3.55
CA VAL A 36 4.69 1.14 -3.00
C VAL A 36 4.32 2.11 -1.87
N ILE A 37 3.10 2.64 -1.90
CA ILE A 37 2.52 3.50 -0.88
C ILE A 37 1.67 2.66 0.08
N ASP A 38 0.76 1.85 -0.48
CA ASP A 38 -0.09 0.88 0.21
C ASP A 38 -0.47 -0.27 -0.74
N GLY A 39 -1.41 -1.14 -0.35
CA GLY A 39 -1.76 -2.35 -1.10
C GLY A 39 -2.43 -2.10 -2.46
N ASP A 40 -2.85 -0.88 -2.77
CA ASP A 40 -3.49 -0.52 -4.05
C ASP A 40 -3.01 0.82 -4.63
N THR A 41 -1.95 1.39 -4.08
CA THR A 41 -1.40 2.67 -4.53
C THR A 41 0.12 2.58 -4.64
N ILE A 42 0.65 2.93 -5.79
CA ILE A 42 2.09 3.03 -6.04
C ILE A 42 2.48 4.46 -6.43
N ARG A 43 3.75 4.80 -6.27
CA ARG A 43 4.35 5.97 -6.90
C ARG A 43 5.24 5.47 -8.03
N LEU A 44 4.91 5.83 -9.26
CA LEU A 44 5.64 5.47 -10.46
C LEU A 44 6.15 6.76 -11.12
N GLU A 45 7.46 6.90 -11.28
CA GLU A 45 8.08 8.10 -11.88
C GLU A 45 7.62 9.42 -11.23
N GLY A 46 7.50 9.42 -9.91
CA GLY A 46 7.02 10.58 -9.15
C GLY A 46 5.50 10.75 -9.08
N LYS A 47 4.71 10.13 -9.96
CA LYS A 47 3.25 10.24 -10.01
C LYS A 47 2.59 9.20 -9.09
N LEU A 48 1.53 9.59 -8.39
CA LEU A 48 0.70 8.65 -7.63
C LEU A 48 -0.26 7.92 -8.57
N VAL A 49 -0.23 6.60 -8.50
CA VAL A 49 -1.09 5.71 -9.31
C VAL A 49 -1.90 4.83 -8.37
N ARG A 50 -3.21 4.95 -8.43
CA ARG A 50 -4.16 4.03 -7.80
C ARG A 50 -4.45 2.88 -8.75
N LEU A 51 -4.27 1.67 -8.26
CA LEU A 51 -4.58 0.47 -9.04
C LEU A 51 -6.10 0.39 -9.28
N SER A 52 -6.49 0.37 -10.56
CA SER A 52 -7.88 0.40 -11.00
C SER A 52 -8.64 -0.86 -10.59
N GLY A 53 -9.92 -0.70 -10.21
CA GLY A 53 -10.86 -1.80 -9.99
C GLY A 53 -10.62 -2.64 -8.74
N ILE A 54 -9.65 -2.30 -7.89
CA ILE A 54 -9.35 -3.00 -6.64
C ILE A 54 -9.38 -2.07 -5.42
N ASP A 55 -9.56 -2.65 -4.24
CA ASP A 55 -9.51 -1.94 -2.96
C ASP A 55 -8.77 -2.80 -1.93
N ALA A 56 -7.59 -2.37 -1.52
CA ALA A 56 -6.78 -3.07 -0.53
C ALA A 56 -7.07 -2.55 0.89
N PRO A 57 -6.78 -3.35 1.93
CA PRO A 57 -6.90 -2.88 3.29
C PRO A 57 -6.04 -1.66 3.54
N GLU A 58 -6.58 -0.71 4.29
CA GLU A 58 -5.86 0.47 4.73
C GLU A 58 -4.61 0.08 5.53
N LYS A 59 -3.53 0.84 5.42
CA LYS A 59 -2.24 0.51 6.05
C LYS A 59 -2.32 0.24 7.55
N SER A 60 -3.27 0.90 8.24
CA SER A 60 -3.56 0.71 9.66
C SER A 60 -4.65 -0.33 9.93
N GLN A 61 -5.17 -0.98 8.90
CA GLN A 61 -6.25 -1.95 9.04
C GLN A 61 -5.77 -3.26 9.64
N ILE A 62 -6.63 -3.83 10.48
CA ILE A 62 -6.41 -5.11 11.16
C ILE A 62 -7.42 -6.11 10.70
N CYS A 63 -6.96 -7.34 10.57
CA CYS A 63 -7.76 -8.52 10.30
C CYS A 63 -7.54 -9.59 11.38
N LEU A 64 -8.38 -10.59 11.41
CA LEU A 64 -8.17 -11.83 12.15
C LEU A 64 -7.69 -12.89 11.17
N ASN A 65 -6.74 -13.70 11.61
CA ASN A 65 -6.35 -14.91 10.88
C ASN A 65 -7.30 -16.08 11.22
N GLU A 66 -7.05 -17.27 10.68
CA GLU A 66 -7.83 -18.48 10.89
C GLU A 66 -7.98 -18.89 12.37
N ILE A 67 -6.96 -18.63 13.19
CA ILE A 67 -6.98 -18.88 14.64
C ILE A 67 -7.48 -17.68 15.45
N LYS A 68 -8.20 -16.75 14.82
CA LYS A 68 -8.77 -15.53 15.41
C LYS A 68 -7.76 -14.59 16.07
N LYS A 69 -6.47 -14.71 15.74
CA LYS A 69 -5.43 -13.77 16.18
C LYS A 69 -5.40 -12.56 15.25
N THR A 70 -5.30 -11.37 15.84
CA THR A 70 -5.21 -10.11 15.09
C THR A 70 -3.85 -9.98 14.38
N TYR A 71 -3.85 -9.42 13.16
CA TYR A 71 -2.65 -9.08 12.41
C TYR A 71 -2.87 -7.83 11.55
N PRO A 72 -1.81 -7.08 11.22
CA PRO A 72 -1.89 -5.82 10.44
C PRO A 72 -2.04 -6.10 8.94
N CYS A 73 -3.22 -6.55 8.51
CA CYS A 73 -3.46 -6.98 7.13
C CYS A 73 -3.17 -5.91 6.07
N GLY A 74 -3.36 -4.63 6.38
CA GLY A 74 -3.02 -3.56 5.46
C GLY A 74 -1.52 -3.42 5.22
N ARG A 75 -0.69 -3.63 6.26
CA ARG A 75 0.76 -3.71 6.09
C ARG A 75 1.16 -4.95 5.30
N VAL A 76 0.56 -6.10 5.64
CA VAL A 76 0.84 -7.35 4.92
C VAL A 76 0.49 -7.21 3.44
N ALA A 77 -0.67 -6.64 3.08
CA ALA A 77 -1.05 -6.38 1.68
C ALA A 77 -0.02 -5.46 0.98
N THR A 78 0.43 -4.40 1.66
CA THR A 78 1.49 -3.52 1.16
C THR A 78 2.79 -4.29 0.92
N ASP A 79 3.22 -5.11 1.88
CA ASP A 79 4.45 -5.90 1.80
C ASP A 79 4.39 -6.96 0.69
N GLN A 80 3.22 -7.54 0.42
CA GLN A 80 3.02 -8.48 -0.68
C GLN A 80 3.17 -7.79 -2.05
N LEU A 81 2.64 -6.57 -2.20
CA LEU A 81 2.87 -5.78 -3.41
C LEU A 81 4.36 -5.43 -3.56
N VAL A 82 5.04 -5.03 -2.48
CA VAL A 82 6.49 -4.81 -2.48
C VAL A 82 7.23 -6.07 -2.94
N ARG A 83 6.92 -7.23 -2.35
CA ARG A 83 7.57 -8.51 -2.70
C ARG A 83 7.35 -8.87 -4.17
N LEU A 84 6.14 -8.68 -4.70
CA LEU A 84 5.83 -8.88 -6.10
C LEU A 84 6.75 -8.04 -6.99
N LEU A 85 6.85 -6.74 -6.72
CA LEU A 85 7.66 -5.82 -7.52
C LEU A 85 9.16 -6.14 -7.40
N PHE A 86 9.64 -6.56 -6.21
CA PHE A 86 11.04 -6.95 -6.02
C PHE A 86 11.42 -8.23 -6.74
N LYS A 87 10.50 -9.21 -6.81
CA LYS A 87 10.76 -10.51 -7.48
C LYS A 87 11.09 -10.34 -8.97
N PHE A 88 10.57 -9.30 -9.60
CA PHE A 88 10.71 -9.05 -11.04
C PHE A 88 11.69 -7.94 -11.39
N LYS A 89 12.61 -7.57 -10.49
CA LYS A 89 13.72 -6.67 -10.86
C LYS A 89 14.66 -7.37 -11.86
N PRO A 90 15.12 -6.67 -12.91
CA PRO A 90 15.00 -5.24 -13.19
C PRO A 90 13.75 -4.83 -14.01
N ASN A 91 12.70 -5.65 -14.06
CA ASN A 91 11.53 -5.38 -14.88
C ASN A 91 10.86 -4.05 -14.52
N ILE A 92 10.43 -3.35 -15.54
CA ILE A 92 9.78 -2.04 -15.46
C ILE A 92 8.28 -2.25 -15.22
N VAL A 93 7.71 -1.55 -14.24
CA VAL A 93 6.26 -1.47 -14.09
C VAL A 93 5.70 -0.59 -15.22
N LYS A 94 4.70 -1.10 -15.93
CA LYS A 94 3.96 -0.37 -16.97
C LYS A 94 2.53 -0.20 -16.50
N CYS A 95 1.94 0.97 -16.73
CA CYS A 95 0.56 1.26 -16.38
C CYS A 95 -0.17 1.93 -17.55
N ASP A 96 -1.34 1.41 -17.88
CA ASP A 96 -2.31 2.06 -18.75
C ASP A 96 -3.27 2.88 -17.88
N TYR A 97 -3.32 4.18 -18.13
CA TYR A 97 -4.10 5.10 -17.31
C TYR A 97 -5.48 5.31 -17.90
N THR A 98 -6.52 5.25 -17.04
CA THR A 98 -7.91 5.42 -17.43
C THR A 98 -8.50 6.77 -16.98
N GLY A 99 -7.75 7.56 -16.21
CA GLY A 99 -8.19 8.86 -15.75
C GLY A 99 -7.54 9.29 -14.44
N LEU A 100 -8.16 10.26 -13.76
CA LEU A 100 -7.78 10.75 -12.44
C LEU A 100 -8.89 10.48 -11.44
N ASP A 101 -8.54 10.19 -10.21
CA ASP A 101 -9.52 10.19 -9.12
C ASP A 101 -9.71 11.60 -8.53
N ARG A 102 -10.66 11.73 -7.62
CA ARG A 102 -10.98 13.01 -6.95
C ARG A 102 -9.82 13.60 -6.12
N TYR A 103 -8.75 12.84 -5.89
CA TYR A 103 -7.56 13.28 -5.16
C TYR A 103 -6.39 13.58 -6.09
N GLY A 104 -6.62 13.56 -7.42
CA GLY A 104 -5.59 13.82 -8.43
C GLY A 104 -4.62 12.65 -8.65
N ARG A 105 -4.94 11.42 -8.17
CA ARG A 105 -4.13 10.23 -8.47
C ARG A 105 -4.53 9.68 -9.83
N LEU A 106 -3.55 9.24 -10.63
CA LEU A 106 -3.80 8.49 -11.85
C LEU A 106 -4.48 7.15 -11.49
N ILE A 107 -5.52 6.78 -12.23
CA ILE A 107 -6.15 5.46 -12.13
C ILE A 107 -5.50 4.56 -13.17
N GLY A 108 -4.85 3.46 -12.75
CA GLY A 108 -4.02 2.65 -13.64
C GLY A 108 -4.27 1.15 -13.59
N ASN A 109 -4.20 0.55 -14.77
CA ASN A 109 -4.06 -0.88 -14.96
C ASN A 109 -2.57 -1.17 -15.11
N CYS A 110 -1.96 -1.80 -14.11
CA CYS A 110 -0.50 -1.91 -14.02
C CYS A 110 -0.02 -3.35 -14.14
N SER A 111 1.11 -3.53 -14.85
CA SER A 111 1.75 -4.84 -15.04
C SER A 111 3.25 -4.77 -14.75
N ILE A 112 3.83 -5.90 -14.39
CA ILE A 112 5.27 -6.10 -14.27
C ILE A 112 5.63 -7.44 -14.93
N GLY A 113 6.41 -7.40 -16.01
CA GLY A 113 6.54 -8.56 -16.91
C GLY A 113 5.16 -9.00 -17.40
N GLU A 114 4.90 -10.29 -17.36
CA GLU A 114 3.60 -10.88 -17.75
C GLU A 114 2.54 -10.81 -16.63
N ILE A 115 2.87 -10.26 -15.47
CA ILE A 115 1.95 -10.23 -14.34
C ILE A 115 1.15 -8.93 -14.32
N PHE A 116 -0.17 -9.07 -14.42
CA PHE A 116 -1.12 -8.00 -14.19
C PHE A 116 -1.29 -7.78 -12.68
N ILE A 117 -0.71 -6.70 -12.15
CA ILE A 117 -0.59 -6.41 -10.71
C ILE A 117 -1.97 -6.34 -10.03
N ASN A 118 -2.93 -5.65 -10.67
CA ASN A 118 -4.28 -5.46 -10.13
C ASN A 118 -4.96 -6.83 -9.88
N SER A 119 -4.99 -7.71 -10.90
CA SER A 119 -5.54 -9.06 -10.78
C SER A 119 -4.77 -9.90 -9.76
N TRP A 120 -3.44 -9.83 -9.76
CA TRP A 120 -2.60 -10.58 -8.83
C TRP A 120 -2.93 -10.26 -7.36
N MET A 121 -3.13 -9.00 -7.03
CA MET A 121 -3.50 -8.57 -5.68
C MET A 121 -4.84 -9.17 -5.23
N VAL A 122 -5.85 -9.19 -6.11
CA VAL A 122 -7.16 -9.76 -5.79
C VAL A 122 -7.10 -11.29 -5.73
N LYS A 123 -6.49 -11.93 -6.74
CA LYS A 123 -6.35 -13.39 -6.84
C LYS A 123 -5.61 -14.02 -5.65
N ASN A 124 -4.68 -13.28 -5.06
CA ASN A 124 -3.95 -13.71 -3.86
C ASN A 124 -4.58 -13.24 -2.55
N GLY A 125 -5.76 -12.60 -2.60
CA GLY A 125 -6.52 -12.18 -1.43
C GLY A 125 -5.89 -11.01 -0.65
N TRP A 126 -5.08 -10.17 -1.30
CA TRP A 126 -4.47 -8.98 -0.70
C TRP A 126 -5.21 -7.68 -1.04
N ALA A 127 -6.17 -7.74 -1.95
CA ALA A 127 -7.15 -6.71 -2.24
C ALA A 127 -8.50 -7.35 -2.55
N MET A 128 -9.57 -6.55 -2.50
CA MET A 128 -10.90 -6.92 -2.95
C MET A 128 -11.17 -6.35 -4.34
N ALA A 129 -12.04 -7.00 -5.10
CA ALA A 129 -12.65 -6.39 -6.27
C ALA A 129 -13.50 -5.18 -5.83
N TYR A 130 -13.25 -4.00 -6.42
CA TYR A 130 -14.01 -2.80 -6.07
C TYR A 130 -15.18 -2.63 -7.04
N VAL A 131 -16.19 -3.45 -6.85
CA VAL A 131 -17.37 -3.59 -7.73
C VAL A 131 -18.14 -2.29 -7.98
N ARG A 132 -17.98 -1.28 -7.13
CA ARG A 132 -18.55 0.05 -7.34
C ARG A 132 -18.03 0.72 -8.63
N TYR A 133 -16.82 0.38 -9.06
CA TYR A 133 -16.15 1.01 -10.20
C TYR A 133 -15.84 0.02 -11.33
N SER A 134 -15.76 -1.28 -11.05
CA SER A 134 -15.46 -2.29 -12.04
C SER A 134 -15.81 -3.69 -11.52
N ASP A 135 -16.41 -4.52 -12.35
CA ASP A 135 -16.72 -5.94 -12.11
C ASP A 135 -15.59 -6.88 -12.54
N ARG A 136 -14.54 -6.33 -13.15
CA ARG A 136 -13.46 -7.04 -13.82
C ARG A 136 -12.79 -8.13 -12.99
N PHE A 137 -12.71 -7.96 -11.67
CA PHE A 137 -11.95 -8.86 -10.78
C PHE A 137 -12.84 -9.71 -9.86
N ILE A 138 -14.14 -9.81 -10.14
CA ILE A 138 -15.08 -10.64 -9.36
C ILE A 138 -14.67 -12.11 -9.39
N GLY A 139 -14.22 -12.62 -10.53
CA GLY A 139 -13.76 -14.00 -10.68
C GLY A 139 -12.53 -14.32 -9.83
N GLU A 140 -11.53 -13.44 -9.84
CA GLU A 140 -10.32 -13.55 -9.02
C GLU A 140 -10.63 -13.48 -7.52
N GLU A 141 -11.56 -12.60 -7.13
CA GLU A 141 -12.02 -12.52 -5.73
C GLU A 141 -12.74 -13.79 -5.31
N LEU A 142 -13.62 -14.32 -6.15
CA LEU A 142 -14.32 -15.59 -5.86
C LEU A 142 -13.34 -16.74 -5.68
N GLN A 143 -12.33 -16.83 -6.57
CA GLN A 143 -11.27 -17.83 -6.44
C GLN A 143 -10.48 -17.66 -5.14
N ALA A 144 -10.09 -16.43 -4.78
CA ALA A 144 -9.37 -16.16 -3.54
C ALA A 144 -10.20 -16.55 -2.29
N LYS A 145 -11.51 -16.32 -2.32
CA LYS A 145 -12.45 -16.75 -1.25
C LYS A 145 -12.53 -18.25 -1.11
N LEU A 146 -12.74 -18.96 -2.22
CA LEU A 146 -12.88 -20.42 -2.23
C LEU A 146 -11.60 -21.10 -1.74
N GLU A 147 -10.46 -20.59 -2.15
CA GLU A 147 -9.14 -21.13 -1.79
C GLU A 147 -8.59 -20.55 -0.48
N LYS A 148 -9.36 -19.72 0.21
CA LYS A 148 -8.96 -19.05 1.46
C LYS A 148 -7.60 -18.37 1.36
N ARG A 149 -7.36 -17.60 0.30
CA ARG A 149 -6.09 -16.89 0.09
C ARG A 149 -6.03 -15.57 0.86
N GLY A 150 -4.86 -15.21 1.33
CA GLY A 150 -4.60 -13.91 1.96
C GLY A 150 -5.55 -13.59 3.11
N MET A 151 -6.30 -12.50 3.02
CA MET A 151 -7.26 -12.08 4.05
C MET A 151 -8.45 -13.04 4.21
N TRP A 152 -8.75 -13.84 3.17
CA TRP A 152 -9.87 -14.78 3.17
C TRP A 152 -9.66 -16.02 4.06
N THR A 153 -8.44 -16.17 4.64
CA THR A 153 -8.19 -17.19 5.69
C THR A 153 -8.95 -16.90 6.98
N GLY A 154 -9.34 -15.64 7.21
CA GLY A 154 -9.93 -15.25 8.46
C GLY A 154 -11.06 -14.23 8.32
N ARG A 155 -11.14 -13.28 9.26
CA ARG A 155 -12.18 -12.24 9.27
C ARG A 155 -11.54 -10.86 9.09
N PHE A 156 -12.19 -10.03 8.31
CA PHE A 156 -11.79 -8.63 8.12
C PHE A 156 -13.01 -7.75 7.85
N ILE A 157 -12.83 -6.45 7.91
CA ILE A 157 -13.81 -5.47 7.46
C ILE A 157 -13.40 -5.04 6.06
N GLU A 158 -14.34 -4.92 5.15
CA GLU A 158 -14.04 -4.44 3.79
C GLU A 158 -13.42 -3.04 3.86
N PRO A 159 -12.38 -2.74 3.04
CA PRO A 159 -11.62 -1.49 3.14
C PRO A 159 -12.48 -0.23 3.10
N TRP A 160 -13.52 -0.21 2.26
CA TRP A 160 -14.46 0.92 2.18
C TRP A 160 -15.34 1.09 3.43
N LYS A 161 -15.66 0.00 4.15
CA LYS A 161 -16.37 0.07 5.45
C LYS A 161 -15.41 0.52 6.55
N TRP A 162 -14.15 0.03 6.52
CA TRP A 162 -13.10 0.47 7.44
C TRP A 162 -12.90 2.00 7.37
N ARG A 163 -12.82 2.58 6.16
CA ARG A 163 -12.73 4.03 5.97
C ARG A 163 -13.92 4.80 6.55
N LYS A 164 -15.09 4.18 6.63
CA LYS A 164 -16.29 4.72 7.27
C LYS A 164 -16.35 4.48 8.78
N GLY A 165 -15.27 3.96 9.39
CA GLY A 165 -15.19 3.74 10.83
C GLY A 165 -15.70 2.39 11.32
N VAL A 166 -16.12 1.46 10.44
CA VAL A 166 -16.47 0.09 10.87
C VAL A 166 -15.21 -0.64 11.31
N ARG A 167 -15.31 -1.34 12.44
CA ARG A 167 -14.21 -2.10 13.05
C ARG A 167 -14.67 -3.52 13.40
N LEU A 168 -13.70 -4.44 13.53
CA LEU A 168 -13.96 -5.73 14.15
C LEU A 168 -14.32 -5.53 15.62
N ASP A 169 -15.29 -6.27 16.12
CA ASP A 169 -15.79 -6.15 17.51
C ASP A 169 -14.67 -6.22 18.56
N LEU A 170 -13.63 -7.02 18.27
CA LEU A 170 -12.48 -7.17 19.18
C LEU A 170 -11.58 -5.92 19.24
N GLU A 171 -11.63 -5.04 18.23
CA GLU A 171 -10.84 -3.81 18.23
C GLU A 171 -11.52 -2.69 19.01
N ASP A 172 -12.86 -2.65 18.98
CA ASP A 172 -13.63 -1.53 19.53
C ASP A 172 -14.10 -1.77 20.98
N LYS A 173 -13.67 -2.86 21.61
CA LYS A 173 -14.00 -3.15 23.00
C LYS A 173 -12.87 -2.71 23.95
N PRO A 174 -13.21 -2.11 25.10
CA PRO A 174 -12.24 -1.86 26.16
C PRO A 174 -11.65 -3.16 26.68
N LEU A 175 -10.38 -3.12 27.15
CA LEU A 175 -9.70 -4.29 27.73
C LEU A 175 -10.19 -4.63 29.15
N ALA A 176 -10.76 -3.66 29.87
CA ALA A 176 -11.24 -3.78 31.21
C ALA A 176 -12.65 -3.17 31.35
N GLU A 177 -13.45 -3.72 32.23
CA GLU A 177 -14.72 -3.13 32.62
C GLU A 177 -14.51 -1.74 33.22
N GLY A 178 -15.43 -0.79 32.93
CA GLY A 178 -15.35 0.58 33.42
C GLY A 178 -14.51 1.53 32.57
N CYS A 179 -13.71 1.07 31.62
CA CYS A 179 -12.92 1.93 30.75
C CYS A 179 -13.77 2.40 29.55
N SER A 180 -14.49 3.50 29.71
CA SER A 180 -15.46 3.99 28.74
C SER A 180 -14.99 5.20 27.92
N ILE A 181 -13.81 5.75 28.18
CA ILE A 181 -13.30 6.94 27.50
C ILE A 181 -12.53 6.49 26.24
N LYS A 182 -12.94 6.99 25.08
CA LYS A 182 -12.35 6.66 23.78
C LYS A 182 -11.23 7.63 23.43
N GLY A 183 -10.01 7.14 23.21
CA GLY A 183 -8.89 7.95 22.72
C GLY A 183 -8.55 7.62 21.29
N ASN A 184 -8.84 8.52 20.34
CA ASN A 184 -8.51 8.36 18.92
C ASN A 184 -7.45 9.35 18.46
N ILE A 185 -6.71 8.97 17.40
CA ILE A 185 -5.71 9.82 16.76
C ILE A 185 -6.32 10.37 15.48
N SER A 186 -6.41 11.70 15.38
CA SER A 186 -6.95 12.38 14.19
C SER A 186 -6.08 12.14 12.94
N SER A 187 -6.58 12.51 11.78
CA SER A 187 -5.80 12.47 10.53
C SER A 187 -4.54 13.34 10.56
N ARG A 188 -4.50 14.32 11.47
CA ARG A 188 -3.35 15.23 11.69
C ARG A 188 -2.40 14.73 12.79
N GLY A 189 -2.65 13.52 13.36
CA GLY A 189 -1.83 12.95 14.41
C GLY A 189 -2.17 13.44 15.84
N GLU A 190 -3.23 14.26 16.01
CA GLU A 190 -3.63 14.73 17.34
C GLU A 190 -4.27 13.60 18.15
N LYS A 191 -3.84 13.44 19.40
CA LYS A 191 -4.40 12.51 20.37
C LYS A 191 -5.59 13.16 21.08
N ILE A 192 -6.81 12.68 20.84
CA ILE A 192 -8.06 13.24 21.34
C ILE A 192 -8.82 12.19 22.11
N TYR A 193 -9.28 12.48 23.33
CA TYR A 193 -10.18 11.60 24.06
C TYR A 193 -11.62 12.12 24.08
N HIS A 194 -12.58 11.20 24.07
CA HIS A 194 -14.01 11.45 24.04
C HIS A 194 -14.67 10.77 25.23
N LEU A 195 -15.45 11.55 25.98
CA LEU A 195 -16.30 11.02 27.05
C LEU A 195 -17.57 10.38 26.49
N PRO A 196 -18.22 9.43 27.20
CA PRO A 196 -19.50 8.84 26.78
C PRO A 196 -20.60 9.87 26.48
N SER A 197 -20.60 11.01 27.19
CA SER A 197 -21.55 12.10 26.97
C SER A 197 -21.17 13.04 25.79
N GLY A 198 -20.01 12.86 25.17
CA GLY A 198 -19.53 13.73 24.11
C GLY A 198 -20.25 13.51 22.78
N GLN A 199 -20.50 14.58 22.05
CA GLN A 199 -21.21 14.58 20.76
C GLN A 199 -20.64 13.57 19.74
N HIS A 200 -19.32 13.41 19.70
CA HIS A 200 -18.63 12.54 18.74
C HIS A 200 -18.33 11.14 19.29
N TYR A 201 -18.75 10.82 20.51
CA TYR A 201 -18.41 9.56 21.17
C TYR A 201 -18.87 8.33 20.39
N ASN A 202 -20.16 8.31 19.99
CA ASN A 202 -20.73 7.16 19.29
C ASN A 202 -20.12 6.94 17.91
N GLY A 203 -19.71 7.99 17.22
CA GLY A 203 -19.04 7.94 15.94
C GLY A 203 -17.55 7.60 16.03
N THR A 204 -16.93 7.75 17.22
CA THR A 204 -15.51 7.47 17.43
C THR A 204 -15.30 5.97 17.59
N LYS A 205 -14.47 5.39 16.74
CA LYS A 205 -14.03 3.98 16.77
C LYS A 205 -12.56 3.91 17.13
N ILE A 206 -12.20 2.93 17.97
CA ILE A 206 -10.83 2.76 18.47
C ILE A 206 -10.08 1.74 17.64
N SER A 207 -8.94 2.13 17.10
CA SER A 207 -7.99 1.28 16.39
C SER A 207 -6.69 1.19 17.18
N LYS A 208 -6.53 0.12 17.94
CA LYS A 208 -5.34 -0.11 18.79
C LYS A 208 -4.02 -0.04 18.01
N PHE A 209 -4.04 -0.39 16.73
CA PHE A 209 -2.85 -0.36 15.86
C PHE A 209 -2.44 1.04 15.39
N LYS A 210 -3.34 2.00 15.48
CA LYS A 210 -2.96 3.42 15.34
C LYS A 210 -2.35 3.99 16.63
N GLY A 211 -2.27 3.19 17.70
CA GLY A 211 -1.95 3.65 19.03
C GLY A 211 -3.14 4.28 19.74
N GLU A 212 -4.36 4.11 19.19
CA GLU A 212 -5.62 4.52 19.83
C GLU A 212 -5.96 3.54 20.94
N LYS A 213 -6.60 4.02 22.02
CA LYS A 213 -6.91 3.19 23.17
C LYS A 213 -8.10 3.68 23.96
N TRP A 214 -8.62 2.82 24.80
CA TRP A 214 -9.60 3.16 25.82
C TRP A 214 -8.90 3.61 27.10
N PHE A 215 -9.53 4.53 27.83
CA PHE A 215 -9.08 5.00 29.12
C PHE A 215 -10.18 4.78 30.17
N CYS A 216 -9.77 4.52 31.41
CA CYS A 216 -10.68 4.30 32.51
C CYS A 216 -11.01 5.59 33.27
N SER A 217 -10.20 6.66 33.08
CA SER A 217 -10.43 7.98 33.64
C SER A 217 -9.91 9.10 32.74
N GLU A 218 -10.46 10.32 32.91
CA GLU A 218 -9.92 11.51 32.26
C GLU A 218 -8.50 11.83 32.72
N HIS A 219 -8.17 11.53 33.98
CA HIS A 219 -6.83 11.70 34.50
C HIS A 219 -5.82 10.85 33.74
N GLU A 220 -6.12 9.57 33.56
CA GLU A 220 -5.29 8.65 32.77
C GLU A 220 -5.08 9.16 31.34
N ALA A 221 -6.16 9.61 30.69
CA ALA A 221 -6.07 10.13 29.34
C ALA A 221 -5.15 11.38 29.26
N LYS A 222 -5.32 12.32 30.17
CA LYS A 222 -4.49 13.55 30.24
C LYS A 222 -3.03 13.24 30.52
N THR A 223 -2.74 12.40 31.52
CA THR A 223 -1.37 11.97 31.86
C THR A 223 -0.69 11.27 30.69
N ALA A 224 -1.44 10.54 29.86
CA ALA A 224 -0.94 9.91 28.64
C ALA A 224 -0.77 10.90 27.45
N GLY A 225 -0.97 12.21 27.68
CA GLY A 225 -0.78 13.26 26.66
C GLY A 225 -1.94 13.39 25.67
N TRP A 226 -3.17 13.02 26.09
CA TRP A 226 -4.38 13.17 25.27
C TRP A 226 -5.16 14.40 25.69
N ARG A 227 -5.65 15.18 24.73
CA ARG A 227 -6.53 16.31 25.01
C ARG A 227 -8.00 15.91 24.90
N LYS A 228 -8.86 16.59 25.64
CA LYS A 228 -10.32 16.42 25.56
C LYS A 228 -10.85 16.85 24.19
N SER A 229 -11.83 16.16 23.68
CA SER A 229 -12.62 16.62 22.54
C SER A 229 -13.27 17.96 22.86
N LYS A 230 -13.31 18.88 21.88
CA LYS A 230 -13.92 20.21 22.07
C LYS A 230 -15.46 20.18 22.06
N LYS A 231 -16.04 19.09 21.59
CA LYS A 231 -17.50 18.85 21.52
C LYS A 231 -17.82 17.39 21.79
#